data_8a523cf8b3e08e68722bc91328d0053b
#
_entry.id   8a523cf8b3e08e68722bc91328d0053b
#
_cell.length_a   1.000
_cell.length_b   1.000
_cell.length_c   1.000
_cell.angle_alpha   90.00
_cell.angle_beta   90.00
_cell.angle_gamma   90.00
#
_symmetry.space_group_name_H-M   'P 1'
#
loop_
_entity.id
_entity.type
_entity.pdbx_description
1 polymer ?
#
loop_
_entity_poly.entity_id
_entity_poly.type
_entity_poly.pdbx_seq_one_letter_code
_entity_poly.pdbx_strand_id
1 'polypeptide(L)'
;MLRPAASRFLILLILPALAACGTKLEQPRSYLVYFDTDSAALTQDGQRIVDTIAAAVSDLSPSKIAVAGRADGNTTHDAALAGERAAAVIQALVQKGAPASKLEKEADAPPSGRTGIAAHQVVVTLLP
;
A
#
# COMPACT_ATOMS: atom_id res chain seq x y z
N MET A 1 -70.72 13.19 -27.15
CA MET A 1 -69.36 13.70 -27.44
C MET A 1 -68.42 13.19 -26.37
N LEU A 2 -67.70 12.12 -26.68
CA LEU A 2 -66.72 11.54 -25.77
C LEU A 2 -65.35 12.22 -25.99
N ARG A 3 -64.86 12.92 -24.99
CA ARG A 3 -63.52 13.47 -24.99
C ARG A 3 -62.52 12.39 -24.58
N PRO A 4 -61.47 12.13 -25.38
CA PRO A 4 -60.47 11.18 -24.90
C PRO A 4 -59.64 11.84 -23.80
N ALA A 5 -59.62 11.23 -22.64
CA ALA A 5 -58.69 11.60 -21.57
C ALA A 5 -57.27 11.21 -22.00
N ALA A 6 -56.42 12.22 -22.18
CA ALA A 6 -55.00 12.02 -22.42
C ALA A 6 -54.38 11.48 -21.14
N SER A 7 -54.11 10.18 -21.11
CA SER A 7 -53.34 9.53 -20.07
C SER A 7 -51.87 9.98 -20.22
N ARG A 8 -51.46 10.90 -19.40
CA ARG A 8 -50.04 11.27 -19.27
C ARG A 8 -49.35 10.13 -18.50
N PHE A 9 -48.79 9.20 -19.24
CA PHE A 9 -47.83 8.26 -18.67
C PHE A 9 -46.57 9.04 -18.28
N LEU A 10 -46.44 9.36 -16.99
CA LEU A 10 -45.23 9.84 -16.38
C LEU A 10 -44.25 8.67 -16.29
N ILE A 11 -43.42 8.53 -17.32
CA ILE A 11 -42.30 7.55 -17.26
C ILE A 11 -41.29 8.12 -16.26
N LEU A 12 -41.39 7.62 -15.02
CA LEU A 12 -40.41 7.87 -13.99
C LEU A 12 -39.14 7.11 -14.38
N LEU A 13 -38.20 7.79 -15.01
CA LEU A 13 -36.87 7.27 -15.31
C LEU A 13 -36.15 7.09 -13.98
N ILE A 14 -36.25 5.90 -13.40
CA ILE A 14 -35.40 5.49 -12.28
C ILE A 14 -34.03 5.23 -12.87
N LEU A 15 -33.14 6.22 -12.81
CA LEU A 15 -31.72 5.99 -12.99
C LEU A 15 -31.25 5.12 -11.83
N PRO A 16 -30.71 3.93 -12.10
CA PRO A 16 -29.96 3.22 -11.06
C PRO A 16 -28.75 4.09 -10.74
N ALA A 17 -28.71 4.67 -9.57
CA ALA A 17 -27.48 5.20 -9.01
C ALA A 17 -26.53 4.00 -8.89
N LEU A 18 -25.60 3.89 -9.85
CA LEU A 18 -24.44 3.05 -9.69
C LEU A 18 -23.67 3.64 -8.51
N ALA A 19 -23.95 3.11 -7.32
CA ALA A 19 -23.09 3.32 -6.18
C ALA A 19 -21.72 2.74 -6.57
N ALA A 20 -20.79 3.62 -6.92
CA ALA A 20 -19.40 3.25 -7.05
C ALA A 20 -18.95 2.79 -5.65
N CYS A 21 -19.08 1.50 -5.37
CA CYS A 21 -18.47 0.89 -4.21
C CYS A 21 -16.95 0.93 -4.43
N GLY A 22 -16.32 2.08 -4.11
CA GLY A 22 -14.88 2.13 -3.89
C GLY A 22 -14.58 1.14 -2.78
N THR A 23 -13.72 0.15 -3.04
CA THR A 23 -13.30 -0.83 -2.05
C THR A 23 -12.45 -0.07 -1.01
N LYS A 24 -13.06 0.29 0.10
CA LYS A 24 -12.38 0.95 1.19
C LYS A 24 -11.59 -0.10 1.98
N LEU A 25 -10.37 0.26 2.37
CA LEU A 25 -9.58 -0.58 3.24
C LEU A 25 -10.23 -0.61 4.63
N GLU A 26 -10.70 -1.78 5.06
CA GLU A 26 -11.35 -1.96 6.37
C GLU A 26 -10.39 -2.49 7.44
N GLN A 27 -9.34 -3.17 7.02
CA GLN A 27 -8.33 -3.76 7.91
C GLN A 27 -6.92 -3.51 7.39
N PRO A 28 -5.92 -3.43 8.26
CA PRO A 28 -4.53 -3.30 7.84
C PRO A 28 -4.11 -4.41 6.90
N ARG A 29 -3.33 -4.06 5.88
CA ARG A 29 -2.69 -5.03 4.96
C ARG A 29 -1.20 -4.83 4.97
N SER A 30 -0.46 -5.92 5.14
CA SER A 30 0.99 -5.91 5.17
C SER A 30 1.57 -6.65 3.96
N TYR A 31 2.64 -6.08 3.44
CA TYR A 31 3.44 -6.62 2.35
C TYR A 31 4.89 -6.71 2.77
N LEU A 32 5.60 -7.70 2.28
CA LEU A 32 7.01 -7.93 2.57
C LEU A 32 7.83 -7.71 1.31
N VAL A 33 8.83 -6.84 1.39
CA VAL A 33 9.80 -6.61 0.33
C VAL A 33 11.15 -7.15 0.79
N TYR A 34 11.69 -8.13 0.08
CA TYR A 34 12.96 -8.77 0.41
C TYR A 34 14.12 -8.13 -0.34
N PHE A 35 15.27 -8.10 0.31
CA PHE A 35 16.53 -7.59 -0.21
C PHE A 35 17.60 -8.68 -0.15
N ASP A 36 18.58 -8.54 -1.03
CA ASP A 36 19.77 -9.36 -0.96
C ASP A 36 20.63 -8.97 0.25
N THR A 37 21.51 -9.88 0.67
CA THR A 37 22.47 -9.64 1.75
C THR A 37 23.31 -8.39 1.44
N ASP A 38 23.52 -7.57 2.44
CA ASP A 38 24.31 -6.32 2.37
C ASP A 38 23.90 -5.34 1.24
N SER A 39 22.65 -5.41 0.79
CA SER A 39 22.14 -4.54 -0.27
C SER A 39 20.86 -3.81 0.16
N ALA A 40 20.77 -2.55 -0.25
CA ALA A 40 19.56 -1.73 -0.18
C ALA A 40 18.96 -1.47 -1.58
N ALA A 41 19.46 -2.14 -2.61
CA ALA A 41 18.93 -2.08 -3.94
C ALA A 41 17.72 -3.01 -4.08
N LEU A 42 16.63 -2.52 -4.66
CA LEU A 42 15.46 -3.35 -4.96
C LEU A 42 15.82 -4.41 -6.00
N THR A 43 15.53 -5.66 -5.68
CA THR A 43 15.61 -6.77 -6.63
C THR A 43 14.46 -6.68 -7.64
N GLN A 44 14.53 -7.46 -8.70
CA GLN A 44 13.42 -7.55 -9.68
C GLN A 44 12.12 -8.00 -9.00
N ASP A 45 12.18 -8.96 -8.08
CA ASP A 45 11.02 -9.41 -7.32
C ASP A 45 10.55 -8.33 -6.34
N GLY A 46 11.47 -7.62 -5.70
CA GLY A 46 11.14 -6.47 -4.86
C GLY A 46 10.40 -5.37 -5.63
N GLN A 47 10.79 -5.09 -6.86
CA GLN A 47 10.10 -4.14 -7.72
C GLN A 47 8.67 -4.59 -8.06
N ARG A 48 8.46 -5.88 -8.33
CA ARG A 48 7.11 -6.43 -8.56
C ARG A 48 6.21 -6.28 -7.33
N ILE A 49 6.75 -6.49 -6.14
CA ILE A 49 6.00 -6.29 -4.90
C ILE A 49 5.67 -4.81 -4.72
N VAL A 50 6.61 -3.90 -4.98
CA VAL A 50 6.35 -2.46 -4.94
C VAL A 50 5.25 -2.06 -5.93
N ASP A 51 5.24 -2.60 -7.14
CA ASP A 51 4.17 -2.38 -8.12
C ASP A 51 2.81 -2.85 -7.58
N THR A 52 2.77 -4.02 -6.94
CA THR A 52 1.57 -4.55 -6.30
C THR A 52 1.08 -3.65 -5.17
N ILE A 53 1.99 -3.15 -4.33
CA ILE A 53 1.66 -2.21 -3.25
C ILE A 53 1.11 -0.91 -3.82
N ALA A 54 1.75 -0.35 -4.83
CA ALA A 54 1.30 0.90 -5.46
C ALA A 54 -0.12 0.76 -6.05
N ALA A 55 -0.42 -0.36 -6.69
CA ALA A 55 -1.77 -0.67 -7.17
C ALA A 55 -2.77 -0.76 -6.01
N ALA A 56 -2.42 -1.44 -4.92
CA ALA A 56 -3.26 -1.55 -3.74
C ALA A 56 -3.50 -0.19 -3.07
N VAL A 57 -2.50 0.68 -3.01
CA VAL A 57 -2.64 2.06 -2.51
C VAL A 57 -3.64 2.85 -3.34
N SER A 58 -3.58 2.73 -4.67
CA SER A 58 -4.52 3.39 -5.57
C SER A 58 -5.95 2.86 -5.39
N ASP A 59 -6.11 1.55 -5.27
CA ASP A 59 -7.43 0.92 -5.22
C ASP A 59 -8.12 1.08 -3.85
N LEU A 60 -7.34 1.00 -2.78
CA LEU A 60 -7.85 0.95 -1.40
C LEU A 60 -7.82 2.30 -0.67
N SER A 61 -7.08 3.26 -1.19
CA SER A 61 -6.95 4.60 -0.60
C SER A 61 -6.68 4.58 0.92
N PRO A 62 -5.60 3.95 1.39
CA PRO A 62 -5.30 3.88 2.81
C PRO A 62 -5.13 5.28 3.41
N SER A 63 -5.37 5.42 4.70
CA SER A 63 -5.13 6.67 5.41
C SER A 63 -3.64 6.93 5.66
N LYS A 64 -2.87 5.84 5.85
CA LYS A 64 -1.45 5.85 6.15
C LYS A 64 -0.76 4.63 5.54
N ILE A 65 0.48 4.81 5.14
CA ILE A 65 1.35 3.75 4.63
C ILE A 65 2.60 3.72 5.52
N ALA A 66 2.68 2.73 6.40
CA ALA A 66 3.82 2.56 7.29
C ALA A 66 4.88 1.68 6.64
N VAL A 67 6.13 2.12 6.64
CA VAL A 67 7.26 1.42 6.05
C VAL A 67 8.32 1.20 7.11
N ALA A 68 8.56 -0.07 7.47
CA ALA A 68 9.51 -0.46 8.50
C ALA A 68 10.58 -1.39 7.93
N GLY A 69 11.85 -0.98 8.00
CA GLY A 69 12.99 -1.85 7.74
C GLY A 69 13.25 -2.77 8.93
N ARG A 70 13.68 -4.00 8.66
CA ARG A 70 14.09 -4.94 9.70
C ARG A 70 15.59 -5.17 9.64
N ALA A 71 16.22 -5.14 10.82
CA ALA A 71 17.63 -5.44 11.00
C ALA A 71 17.80 -6.81 11.66
N ASP A 72 18.86 -7.52 11.31
CA ASP A 72 19.16 -8.87 11.81
C ASP A 72 19.87 -8.84 13.18
N GLY A 73 20.53 -7.76 13.52
CA GLY A 73 21.36 -7.71 14.69
C GLY A 73 21.41 -6.35 15.38
N ASN A 74 22.21 -6.31 16.42
CA ASN A 74 22.41 -5.12 17.23
C ASN A 74 23.57 -4.23 16.72
N THR A 75 23.99 -4.42 15.47
CA THR A 75 25.08 -3.61 14.90
C THR A 75 24.54 -2.33 14.31
N THR A 76 25.33 -1.26 14.39
CA THR A 76 25.01 0.04 13.76
C THR A 76 24.88 -0.10 12.26
N HIS A 77 25.67 -0.99 11.64
CA HIS A 77 25.60 -1.27 10.20
C HIS A 77 24.25 -1.86 9.80
N ASP A 78 23.74 -2.84 10.52
CA ASP A 78 22.46 -3.48 10.23
C ASP A 78 21.29 -2.51 10.37
N ALA A 79 21.32 -1.66 11.39
CA ALA A 79 20.31 -0.62 11.58
C ALA A 79 20.33 0.42 10.45
N ALA A 80 21.53 0.84 10.02
CA ALA A 80 21.68 1.76 8.90
C ALA A 80 21.15 1.15 7.60
N LEU A 81 21.49 -0.11 7.33
CA LEU A 81 21.04 -0.83 6.14
C LEU A 81 19.50 -1.02 6.12
N ALA A 82 18.91 -1.33 7.28
CA ALA A 82 17.45 -1.40 7.41
C ALA A 82 16.78 -0.06 7.08
N GLY A 83 17.35 1.05 7.55
CA GLY A 83 16.89 2.39 7.23
C GLY A 83 17.03 2.75 5.74
N GLU A 84 18.12 2.37 5.11
CA GLU A 84 18.35 2.58 3.67
C GLU A 84 17.37 1.76 2.81
N ARG A 85 17.09 0.51 3.21
CA ARG A 85 16.09 -0.35 2.55
C ARG A 85 14.69 0.24 2.64
N ALA A 86 14.29 0.71 3.82
CA ALA A 86 12.99 1.38 3.99
C ALA A 86 12.90 2.64 3.12
N ALA A 87 13.96 3.45 3.07
CA ALA A 87 14.03 4.63 2.21
C ALA A 87 13.92 4.27 0.71
N ALA A 88 14.57 3.20 0.28
CA ALA A 88 14.48 2.72 -1.10
C ALA A 88 13.05 2.29 -1.48
N VAL A 89 12.34 1.63 -0.59
CA VAL A 89 10.93 1.25 -0.81
C VAL A 89 10.04 2.49 -0.87
N ILE A 90 10.21 3.44 0.04
CA ILE A 90 9.45 4.71 0.04
C ILE A 90 9.65 5.46 -1.28
N GLN A 91 10.90 5.61 -1.71
CA GLN A 91 11.23 6.29 -2.96
C GLN A 91 10.58 5.60 -4.16
N ALA A 92 10.65 4.27 -4.23
CA ALA A 92 10.03 3.50 -5.29
C ALA A 92 8.50 3.64 -5.32
N LEU A 93 7.85 3.64 -4.15
CA LEU A 93 6.41 3.85 -4.04
C LEU A 93 5.99 5.25 -4.50
N VAL A 94 6.75 6.29 -4.15
CA VAL A 94 6.51 7.65 -4.62
C VAL A 94 6.65 7.75 -6.14
N GLN A 95 7.66 7.13 -6.70
CA GLN A 95 7.86 7.08 -8.17
C GLN A 95 6.70 6.36 -8.89
N LYS A 96 6.03 5.43 -8.22
CA LYS A 96 4.85 4.72 -8.73
C LYS A 96 3.53 5.45 -8.46
N GLY A 97 3.57 6.64 -7.88
CA GLY A 97 2.41 7.49 -7.67
C GLY A 97 1.78 7.40 -6.27
N ALA A 98 2.39 6.69 -5.32
CA ALA A 98 1.91 6.71 -3.95
C ALA A 98 2.04 8.11 -3.34
N PRO A 99 1.03 8.60 -2.61
CA PRO A 99 1.07 9.94 -2.03
C PRO A 99 2.12 10.01 -0.91
N ALA A 100 3.13 10.85 -1.11
CA ALA A 100 4.24 11.02 -0.14
C ALA A 100 3.75 11.46 1.24
N SER A 101 2.65 12.21 1.31
CA SER A 101 2.05 12.67 2.57
C SER A 101 1.49 11.55 3.46
N LYS A 102 1.21 10.40 2.89
CA LYS A 102 0.71 9.23 3.61
C LYS A 102 1.81 8.22 3.98
N LEU A 103 2.98 8.35 3.40
CA LEU A 103 4.12 7.49 3.65
C LEU A 103 4.84 7.91 4.93
N GLU A 104 5.00 6.98 5.85
CA GLU A 104 5.69 7.19 7.10
C GLU A 104 6.72 6.07 7.31
N LYS A 105 7.98 6.48 7.47
CA LYS A 105 9.05 5.57 7.86
C LYS A 105 8.93 5.33 9.36
N GLU A 106 8.64 4.09 9.73
CA GLU A 106 8.66 3.71 11.13
C GLU A 106 10.10 3.52 11.63
N ALA A 107 10.31 3.82 12.91
CA ALA A 107 11.55 3.46 13.58
C ALA A 107 11.75 1.94 13.49
N ASP A 108 13.00 1.52 13.36
CA ASP A 108 13.37 0.12 13.19
C ASP A 108 12.61 -0.75 14.19
N ALA A 109 11.91 -1.74 13.66
CA ALA A 109 11.29 -2.74 14.52
C ALA A 109 12.39 -3.37 15.38
N PRO A 110 12.17 -3.57 16.68
CA PRO A 110 13.17 -4.19 17.54
C PRO A 110 13.62 -5.51 16.92
N PRO A 111 14.90 -5.87 17.05
CA PRO A 111 15.42 -7.10 16.48
C PRO A 111 14.51 -8.25 16.87
N SER A 112 13.91 -8.88 15.89
CA SER A 112 12.91 -9.94 16.12
C SER A 112 13.53 -11.24 16.59
N GLY A 113 14.84 -11.28 16.82
CA GLY A 113 15.60 -12.49 17.10
C GLY A 113 15.59 -13.50 15.96
N ARG A 114 15.07 -13.10 14.80
CA ARG A 114 15.05 -13.92 13.59
C ARG A 114 16.27 -13.63 12.77
N THR A 115 16.99 -14.66 12.41
CA THR A 115 18.16 -14.64 11.53
C THR A 115 17.76 -15.06 10.11
N GLY A 116 18.59 -14.74 9.14
CA GLY A 116 18.40 -15.15 7.76
C GLY A 116 17.49 -14.23 6.95
N ILE A 117 16.73 -14.78 6.01
CA ILE A 117 15.93 -14.02 5.04
C ILE A 117 14.94 -13.05 5.72
N ALA A 118 14.41 -13.42 6.88
CA ALA A 118 13.48 -12.57 7.63
C ALA A 118 14.09 -11.26 8.13
N ALA A 119 15.41 -11.16 8.19
CA ALA A 119 16.14 -9.97 8.59
C ALA A 119 16.41 -9.00 7.43
N HIS A 120 16.25 -9.46 6.19
CA HIS A 120 16.52 -8.69 4.99
C HIS A 120 15.23 -8.17 4.34
N GLN A 121 14.24 -7.83 5.14
CA GLN A 121 12.92 -7.43 4.65
C GLN A 121 12.53 -6.03 5.11
N VAL A 122 11.71 -5.39 4.29
CA VAL A 122 10.95 -4.20 4.64
C VAL A 122 9.48 -4.58 4.71
N VAL A 123 8.82 -4.21 5.78
CA VAL A 123 7.38 -4.41 5.95
C VAL A 123 6.66 -3.13 5.58
N VAL A 124 5.75 -3.21 4.63
CA VAL A 124 4.87 -2.11 4.23
C VAL A 124 3.47 -2.43 4.70
N THR A 125 2.90 -1.60 5.56
CA THR A 125 1.55 -1.79 6.10
C THR A 125 0.65 -0.64 5.65
N LEU A 126 -0.41 -1.00 4.95
CA LEU A 126 -1.49 -0.08 4.59
C LEU A 126 -2.48 -0.05 5.75
N LEU A 127 -2.75 1.14 6.28
CA LEU A 127 -3.68 1.35 7.39
C LEU A 127 -4.98 2.00 6.88
N PRO A 128 -6.15 1.57 7.40
CA PRO A 128 -7.45 2.12 7.04
C PRO A 128 -7.65 3.56 7.46
#